data_24583eeb18934f242aab4bceeb72fa49
#
_entry.id   24583eeb18934f242aab4bceeb72fa49
#
_cell.length_a   1.000
_cell.length_b   1.000
_cell.length_c   1.000
_cell.angle_alpha   90.00
_cell.angle_beta   90.00
_cell.angle_gamma   90.00
#
_symmetry.space_group_name_H-M   'P 1'
#
loop_
_entity.id
_entity.type
_entity.pdbx_description
1 polymer ?
#
loop_
_entity_poly.entity_id
_entity_poly.type
_entity_poly.pdbx_seq_one_letter_code
_entity_poly.pdbx_strand_id
1 'polypeptide(L)'
;MRTFTRLVSVFLLTAIGNLFFLSCSGREKNVPAVSILEIALQQAGENRVELEKVLSRYQIDPADSLKYRAACFLIENMPYYTYYKGKQLDRYFTYYALLQKTRGLGISPQVVADSVRHMYGPLYLDSLQSYRDIETVDSAYLCNNIEWSFKVWQEQPWGKHVSFADFCEYLLPYRIGDETLASWRESIYQKYNLLLDSLRASGVLDKEDPIVAARCLLDSIRKGGAVFTTAVPANLPHVGPEVVQQKTGSCRELTDFVVYVCRALGIPCAIDFMPIRGDENDSHQWVAFTDKYGTLYYHEFPNGVSEVRKDAMCGMPKIKVYRNTFSLNRAMQEEMQKLDTAIVPLFKDPHIIDITFPYTKDFKKELQIPKDALYKGKPRSRIAYLCASKRMDWEPVAWTDFDGKNIVFTDIQKGPVMRVATYERGRLRFWTNPFEINVSNEFHFFTPSDSVQDVTLFAKYTLRADDMFLNRMIGGTFEGSNDPDFREKEVLYLINEKPKRLQTVVQSYSSKPYRYVRYVGPKESHCNIAEVAFYTPNDTASLKGKVIGTPGCFQKDGSH
;
A
#
# COMPACT_ATOMS: atom_id res chain seq x y z
N MET A 1 -32.30 -32.53 29.89
CA MET A 1 -31.38 -32.30 31.04
C MET A 1 -29.96 -32.43 30.56
N ARG A 2 -29.27 -31.37 30.46
CA ARG A 2 -27.87 -30.96 30.59
C ARG A 2 -27.57 -29.83 29.65
N THR A 3 -27.57 -28.68 30.25
CA THR A 3 -27.23 -27.36 29.75
C THR A 3 -25.77 -27.31 29.29
N PHE A 4 -25.54 -26.82 28.08
CA PHE A 4 -24.21 -26.40 27.63
C PHE A 4 -24.17 -24.88 27.58
N THR A 5 -23.53 -24.31 28.56
CA THR A 5 -23.16 -22.89 28.61
C THR A 5 -21.89 -22.72 27.77
N ARG A 6 -21.97 -22.01 26.66
CA ARG A 6 -20.79 -21.52 25.94
C ARG A 6 -20.49 -20.11 26.41
N LEU A 7 -19.33 -19.97 27.05
CA LEU A 7 -18.70 -18.67 27.35
C LEU A 7 -18.34 -17.96 26.04
N VAL A 8 -18.88 -16.76 25.92
CA VAL A 8 -18.43 -15.75 24.97
C VAL A 8 -17.32 -14.96 25.67
N SER A 9 -16.08 -15.09 25.23
CA SER A 9 -15.00 -14.22 25.66
C SER A 9 -15.02 -12.96 24.81
N VAL A 10 -15.62 -11.91 25.33
CA VAL A 10 -15.55 -10.56 24.80
C VAL A 10 -14.25 -9.93 25.30
N PHE A 11 -13.46 -9.43 24.39
CA PHE A 11 -12.26 -8.65 24.64
C PHE A 11 -12.61 -7.37 25.41
N LEU A 12 -12.18 -7.30 26.66
CA LEU A 12 -12.04 -6.07 27.41
C LEU A 12 -10.54 -5.78 27.50
N LEU A 13 -10.06 -4.88 26.66
CA LEU A 13 -8.74 -4.25 26.76
C LEU A 13 -8.93 -2.77 27.02
N THR A 14 -9.38 -2.44 28.25
CA THR A 14 -9.22 -1.10 28.80
C THR A 14 -9.05 -1.22 30.30
N ALA A 15 -8.07 -0.48 30.81
CA ALA A 15 -7.83 -0.20 32.22
C ALA A 15 -7.17 -1.32 33.05
N ILE A 16 -5.86 -1.50 32.91
CA ILE A 16 -5.00 -1.90 34.05
C ILE A 16 -3.78 -0.98 34.05
N GLY A 17 -3.97 0.15 34.64
CA GLY A 17 -2.90 1.02 35.09
C GLY A 17 -3.28 1.54 36.48
N ASN A 18 -3.01 0.74 37.51
CA ASN A 18 -2.80 1.12 38.89
C ASN A 18 -3.17 -0.05 39.79
N LEU A 19 -2.17 -0.70 40.33
CA LEU A 19 -2.12 -1.29 41.67
C LEU A 19 -1.06 -2.44 41.67
N PHE A 20 0.18 -2.03 41.92
CA PHE A 20 1.14 -2.84 42.69
C PHE A 20 2.26 -1.92 43.16
N PHE A 21 2.07 -1.27 44.31
CA PHE A 21 3.17 -0.80 45.14
C PHE A 21 2.84 -1.11 46.57
N LEU A 22 3.50 -2.11 47.09
CA LEU A 22 3.81 -2.13 48.51
C LEU A 22 5.16 -2.81 48.75
N SER A 23 6.06 -2.00 49.26
CA SER A 23 7.20 -2.34 50.11
C SER A 23 8.49 -2.83 49.45
N CYS A 24 9.39 -1.87 49.25
CA CYS A 24 10.74 -1.96 49.83
C CYS A 24 11.31 -0.53 49.95
N SER A 25 11.70 -0.17 51.15
CA SER A 25 12.23 1.13 51.55
C SER A 25 13.63 1.36 50.95
N GLY A 26 13.66 2.13 49.88
CA GLY A 26 14.82 2.85 49.39
C GLY A 26 14.33 4.25 48.99
N ARG A 27 14.87 5.32 49.57
CA ARG A 27 14.59 6.69 49.14
C ARG A 27 15.15 6.94 47.77
N GLU A 28 14.48 6.43 46.74
CA GLU A 28 14.59 6.98 45.37
C GLU A 28 13.77 8.27 45.35
N LYS A 29 14.42 9.38 44.97
CA LYS A 29 13.73 10.62 44.65
C LYS A 29 12.74 10.30 43.54
N ASN A 30 11.44 10.31 43.85
CA ASN A 30 10.38 10.29 42.84
C ASN A 30 10.55 11.52 41.93
N VAL A 31 11.31 11.38 40.89
CA VAL A 31 11.22 12.31 39.75
C VAL A 31 9.87 12.00 39.11
N PRO A 32 8.92 12.96 39.09
CA PRO A 32 7.64 12.71 38.43
C PRO A 32 7.91 12.31 36.99
N ALA A 33 7.31 11.20 36.52
CA ALA A 33 7.44 10.78 35.15
C ALA A 33 6.95 11.91 34.24
N VAL A 34 7.82 12.42 33.41
CA VAL A 34 7.49 13.49 32.44
C VAL A 34 6.41 12.97 31.53
N SER A 35 5.31 13.71 31.35
CA SER A 35 4.21 13.28 30.47
C SER A 35 4.66 13.21 29.00
N ILE A 36 4.00 12.35 28.22
CA ILE A 36 4.28 12.21 26.77
C ILE A 36 4.13 13.57 26.07
N LEU A 37 3.09 14.32 26.44
CA LEU A 37 2.86 15.67 25.92
C LEU A 37 4.06 16.60 26.22
N GLU A 38 4.56 16.60 27.43
CA GLU A 38 5.70 17.44 27.80
C GLU A 38 6.98 17.03 27.04
N ILE A 39 7.20 15.73 26.83
CA ILE A 39 8.31 15.23 26.02
C ILE A 39 8.19 15.76 24.56
N ALA A 40 7.00 15.72 23.99
CA ALA A 40 6.75 16.25 22.64
C ALA A 40 6.98 17.77 22.59
N LEU A 41 6.47 18.52 23.58
CA LEU A 41 6.68 19.97 23.68
C LEU A 41 8.16 20.35 23.83
N GLN A 42 8.95 19.56 24.55
CA GLN A 42 10.40 19.78 24.65
C GLN A 42 11.09 19.56 23.30
N GLN A 43 10.64 18.60 22.49
CA GLN A 43 11.17 18.36 21.15
C GLN A 43 10.80 19.44 20.14
N ALA A 44 9.78 20.24 20.40
CA ALA A 44 9.37 21.34 19.54
C ALA A 44 10.36 22.52 19.51
N GLY A 45 11.26 22.62 20.49
CA GLY A 45 12.22 23.72 20.58
C GLY A 45 11.52 25.08 20.61
N GLU A 46 11.88 25.99 19.71
CA GLU A 46 11.27 27.32 19.60
C GLU A 46 9.80 27.28 19.19
N ASN A 47 9.36 26.24 18.48
CA ASN A 47 7.97 26.08 18.06
C ASN A 47 7.02 25.69 19.21
N ARG A 48 7.55 25.38 20.39
CA ARG A 48 6.75 25.08 21.60
C ARG A 48 5.67 26.13 21.84
N VAL A 49 5.97 27.39 21.62
CA VAL A 49 5.03 28.51 21.82
C VAL A 49 3.79 28.37 20.94
N GLU A 50 3.95 27.95 19.68
CA GLU A 50 2.82 27.73 18.78
C GLU A 50 1.94 26.56 19.25
N LEU A 51 2.54 25.46 19.69
CA LEU A 51 1.80 24.31 20.20
C LEU A 51 1.06 24.62 21.50
N GLU A 52 1.68 25.37 22.40
CA GLU A 52 1.04 25.82 23.65
C GLU A 52 -0.13 26.79 23.41
N LYS A 53 -0.10 27.62 22.34
CA LYS A 53 -1.26 28.43 21.93
C LYS A 53 -2.46 27.58 21.58
N VAL A 54 -2.27 26.43 20.89
CA VAL A 54 -3.36 25.50 20.56
C VAL A 54 -3.96 24.91 21.83
N LEU A 55 -3.11 24.43 22.74
CA LEU A 55 -3.56 23.86 24.01
C LEU A 55 -4.32 24.89 24.85
N SER A 56 -3.77 26.11 25.01
CA SER A 56 -4.39 27.19 25.73
C SER A 56 -5.74 27.60 25.17
N ARG A 57 -5.89 27.63 23.86
CA ARG A 57 -7.16 27.94 23.16
C ARG A 57 -8.30 27.04 23.63
N TYR A 58 -8.06 25.73 23.70
CA TYR A 58 -9.10 24.74 24.01
C TYR A 58 -9.19 24.37 25.49
N GLN A 59 -8.29 24.89 26.32
CA GLN A 59 -8.32 24.67 27.76
C GLN A 59 -9.27 25.63 28.49
N ILE A 60 -9.61 26.77 27.90
CA ILE A 60 -10.38 27.84 28.51
C ILE A 60 -11.84 27.44 28.75
N ASP A 61 -12.47 26.82 27.74
CA ASP A 61 -13.88 26.44 27.77
C ASP A 61 -14.02 24.94 28.05
N PRO A 62 -14.71 24.52 29.12
CA PRO A 62 -15.01 23.11 29.38
C PRO A 62 -15.74 22.39 28.24
N ALA A 63 -16.51 23.13 27.40
CA ALA A 63 -17.17 22.59 26.23
C ALA A 63 -16.17 22.12 25.17
N ASP A 64 -14.97 22.68 25.13
CA ASP A 64 -13.90 22.31 24.21
C ASP A 64 -12.98 21.18 24.74
N SER A 65 -13.36 20.52 25.85
CA SER A 65 -12.54 19.47 26.47
C SER A 65 -12.12 18.35 25.51
N LEU A 66 -12.97 17.95 24.57
CA LEU A 66 -12.62 16.98 23.53
C LEU A 66 -11.64 17.57 22.51
N LYS A 67 -11.77 18.85 22.15
CA LYS A 67 -10.80 19.52 21.25
C LYS A 67 -9.44 19.67 21.93
N TYR A 68 -9.40 19.95 23.24
CA TYR A 68 -8.16 19.95 24.01
C TYR A 68 -7.47 18.58 23.96
N ARG A 69 -8.22 17.50 24.19
CA ARG A 69 -7.70 16.13 24.10
C ARG A 69 -7.22 15.78 22.69
N ALA A 70 -7.93 16.25 21.67
CA ALA A 70 -7.53 16.10 20.26
C ALA A 70 -6.22 16.85 19.95
N ALA A 71 -6.06 18.07 20.50
CA ALA A 71 -4.82 18.83 20.39
C ALA A 71 -3.65 18.10 21.07
N CYS A 72 -3.85 17.56 22.28
CA CYS A 72 -2.86 16.73 22.96
C CYS A 72 -2.46 15.52 22.10
N PHE A 73 -3.45 14.78 21.56
CA PHE A 73 -3.20 13.62 20.70
C PHE A 73 -2.34 13.98 19.47
N LEU A 74 -2.65 15.09 18.80
CA LEU A 74 -1.86 15.54 17.65
C LEU A 74 -0.42 15.85 18.04
N ILE A 75 -0.22 16.60 19.13
CA ILE A 75 1.11 17.04 19.58
C ILE A 75 1.94 15.84 20.08
N GLU A 76 1.36 14.94 20.85
CA GLU A 76 2.01 13.75 21.39
C GLU A 76 2.53 12.81 20.31
N ASN A 77 1.87 12.76 19.14
CA ASN A 77 2.19 11.87 18.05
C ASN A 77 2.91 12.56 16.88
N MET A 78 3.16 13.87 16.96
CA MET A 78 3.84 14.66 15.93
C MET A 78 5.36 14.46 15.80
N PRO A 79 6.13 14.06 16.85
CA PRO A 79 7.60 14.15 16.84
C PRO A 79 8.34 13.46 15.70
N TYR A 80 7.77 12.44 15.09
CA TYR A 80 8.40 11.66 14.01
C TYR A 80 7.92 12.06 12.62
N TYR A 81 6.92 12.94 12.51
CA TYR A 81 6.46 13.42 11.21
C TYR A 81 7.42 14.43 10.63
N THR A 82 7.72 14.25 9.35
CA THR A 82 8.56 15.14 8.56
C THR A 82 7.90 15.41 7.21
N TYR A 83 8.29 16.50 6.58
CA TYR A 83 7.91 16.82 5.21
C TYR A 83 9.09 17.42 4.44
N TYR A 84 8.96 17.45 3.12
CA TYR A 84 10.01 17.97 2.25
C TYR A 84 9.59 19.27 1.59
N LYS A 85 10.58 20.16 1.39
CA LYS A 85 10.47 21.37 0.56
C LYS A 85 11.64 21.47 -0.40
N GLY A 86 11.41 22.08 -1.53
CA GLY A 86 12.45 22.37 -2.52
C GLY A 86 11.86 22.65 -3.89
N LYS A 87 12.55 23.42 -4.71
CA LYS A 87 12.11 23.76 -6.08
C LYS A 87 11.91 22.53 -6.98
N GLN A 88 12.50 21.40 -6.62
CA GLN A 88 12.34 20.16 -7.36
C GLN A 88 10.91 19.61 -7.25
N LEU A 89 10.18 19.91 -6.16
CA LEU A 89 8.78 19.52 -6.03
C LEU A 89 7.88 20.22 -7.07
N ASP A 90 8.23 21.44 -7.52
CA ASP A 90 7.49 22.13 -8.56
C ASP A 90 7.46 21.34 -9.88
N ARG A 91 8.56 20.61 -10.17
CA ARG A 91 8.67 19.72 -11.33
C ARG A 91 7.76 18.51 -11.19
N TYR A 92 7.65 17.99 -9.97
CA TYR A 92 6.76 16.90 -9.64
C TYR A 92 5.29 17.29 -9.82
N PHE A 93 4.91 18.47 -9.33
CA PHE A 93 3.57 19.03 -9.57
C PHE A 93 3.31 19.31 -11.06
N THR A 94 4.33 19.74 -11.81
CA THR A 94 4.22 19.93 -13.26
C THR A 94 3.85 18.62 -13.97
N TYR A 95 4.41 17.49 -13.56
CA TYR A 95 4.04 16.17 -14.09
C TYR A 95 2.55 15.90 -13.95
N TYR A 96 2.01 16.06 -12.75
CA TYR A 96 0.59 15.82 -12.50
C TYR A 96 -0.31 16.84 -13.24
N ALA A 97 0.08 18.09 -13.31
CA ALA A 97 -0.64 19.10 -14.08
C ALA A 97 -0.70 18.77 -15.58
N LEU A 98 0.37 18.22 -16.13
CA LEU A 98 0.41 17.76 -17.52
C LEU A 98 -0.45 16.51 -17.73
N LEU A 99 -0.43 15.54 -16.79
CA LEU A 99 -1.32 14.39 -16.84
C LEU A 99 -2.79 14.83 -16.88
N GLN A 100 -3.17 15.81 -16.10
CA GLN A 100 -4.52 16.35 -16.11
C GLN A 100 -4.87 17.00 -17.46
N LYS A 101 -3.97 17.82 -18.02
CA LYS A 101 -4.17 18.50 -19.30
C LYS A 101 -4.25 17.56 -20.49
N THR A 102 -3.51 16.47 -20.44
CA THR A 102 -3.46 15.47 -21.53
C THR A 102 -4.54 14.39 -21.42
N ARG A 103 -5.34 14.45 -20.35
CA ARG A 103 -6.43 13.51 -20.12
C ARG A 103 -7.46 13.55 -21.24
N GLY A 104 -7.79 12.38 -21.78
CA GLY A 104 -8.75 12.27 -22.90
C GLY A 104 -8.17 12.61 -24.28
N LEU A 105 -6.90 13.03 -24.37
CA LEU A 105 -6.24 13.33 -25.65
C LEU A 105 -5.54 12.11 -26.27
N GLY A 106 -5.68 10.93 -25.70
CA GLY A 106 -5.00 9.71 -26.19
C GLY A 106 -3.49 9.69 -25.91
N ILE A 107 -2.98 10.62 -25.09
CA ILE A 107 -1.57 10.68 -24.69
C ILE A 107 -1.38 9.78 -23.46
N SER A 108 -0.48 8.80 -23.54
CA SER A 108 -0.24 7.92 -22.42
C SER A 108 0.48 8.63 -21.27
N PRO A 109 0.22 8.27 -20.00
CA PRO A 109 0.94 8.79 -18.85
C PRO A 109 2.47 8.61 -18.93
N GLN A 110 2.93 7.53 -19.57
CA GLN A 110 4.36 7.28 -19.79
C GLN A 110 5.00 8.35 -20.66
N VAL A 111 4.35 8.77 -21.75
CA VAL A 111 4.85 9.86 -22.62
C VAL A 111 4.97 11.17 -21.83
N VAL A 112 4.03 11.45 -20.94
CA VAL A 112 4.10 12.63 -20.05
C VAL A 112 5.27 12.52 -19.08
N ALA A 113 5.45 11.35 -18.45
CA ALA A 113 6.56 11.11 -17.52
C ALA A 113 7.93 11.27 -18.22
N ASP A 114 8.08 10.72 -19.42
CA ASP A 114 9.31 10.82 -20.21
C ASP A 114 9.57 12.26 -20.67
N SER A 115 8.53 13.00 -21.02
CA SER A 115 8.64 14.42 -21.39
C SER A 115 9.12 15.27 -20.21
N VAL A 116 8.56 15.06 -19.01
CA VAL A 116 8.98 15.78 -17.79
C VAL A 116 10.42 15.40 -17.41
N ARG A 117 10.78 14.12 -17.49
CA ARG A 117 12.15 13.66 -17.25
C ARG A 117 13.14 14.27 -18.27
N HIS A 118 12.74 14.38 -19.52
CA HIS A 118 13.56 15.01 -20.55
C HIS A 118 13.76 16.51 -20.30
N MET A 119 12.69 17.22 -19.88
CA MET A 119 12.75 18.66 -19.60
C MET A 119 13.59 19.01 -18.36
N TYR A 120 13.49 18.22 -17.31
CA TYR A 120 13.99 18.58 -15.99
C TYR A 120 15.04 17.63 -15.44
N GLY A 121 15.31 16.49 -16.09
CA GLY A 121 16.15 15.43 -15.55
C GLY A 121 15.46 14.62 -14.45
N PRO A 122 16.17 13.65 -13.86
CA PRO A 122 15.66 12.85 -12.74
C PRO A 122 15.50 13.70 -11.47
N LEU A 123 14.53 13.34 -10.65
CA LEU A 123 14.29 13.93 -9.33
C LEU A 123 14.93 13.04 -8.26
N TYR A 124 15.59 13.66 -7.29
CA TYR A 124 16.26 12.98 -6.18
C TYR A 124 15.76 13.54 -4.84
N LEU A 125 15.45 12.66 -3.88
CA LEU A 125 15.04 13.05 -2.53
C LEU A 125 16.14 13.80 -1.77
N ASP A 126 17.39 13.41 -1.94
CA ASP A 126 18.56 14.02 -1.32
C ASP A 126 18.78 15.49 -1.71
N SER A 127 18.12 15.96 -2.77
CA SER A 127 18.11 17.36 -3.17
C SER A 127 17.00 18.18 -2.50
N LEU A 128 16.12 17.56 -1.71
CA LEU A 128 15.05 18.20 -0.97
C LEU A 128 15.45 18.45 0.48
N GLN A 129 14.99 19.55 1.05
CA GLN A 129 15.18 19.86 2.46
C GLN A 129 14.06 19.25 3.29
N SER A 130 14.40 18.48 4.32
CA SER A 130 13.47 17.89 5.26
C SER A 130 13.23 18.81 6.46
N TYR A 131 11.99 18.89 6.91
CA TYR A 131 11.54 19.66 8.07
C TYR A 131 10.71 18.76 8.99
N ARG A 132 10.85 18.93 10.30
CA ARG A 132 10.02 18.21 11.27
C ARG A 132 8.76 19.00 11.55
N ASP A 133 7.60 18.33 11.59
CA ASP A 133 6.32 18.97 11.90
C ASP A 133 6.31 19.64 13.26
N ILE A 134 6.81 18.95 14.26
CA ILE A 134 6.86 19.44 15.66
C ILE A 134 7.60 20.77 15.78
N GLU A 135 8.55 21.05 14.88
CA GLU A 135 9.37 22.27 14.87
C GLU A 135 8.80 23.40 13.98
N THR A 136 7.73 23.12 13.21
CA THR A 136 7.33 24.04 12.13
C THR A 136 5.82 24.27 12.00
N VAL A 137 4.97 23.41 12.56
CA VAL A 137 3.52 23.53 12.47
C VAL A 137 3.04 24.67 13.37
N ASP A 138 2.32 25.64 12.80
CA ASP A 138 1.78 26.77 13.55
C ASP A 138 0.41 26.48 14.18
N SER A 139 0.05 27.32 15.12
CA SER A 139 -1.21 27.21 15.88
C SER A 139 -2.44 27.40 15.02
N ALA A 140 -2.38 28.30 14.02
CA ALA A 140 -3.52 28.58 13.14
C ALA A 140 -3.86 27.35 12.30
N TYR A 141 -2.84 26.67 11.75
CA TYR A 141 -2.99 25.44 10.98
C TYR A 141 -3.64 24.32 11.82
N LEU A 142 -3.11 24.05 13.02
CA LEU A 142 -3.66 23.00 13.87
C LEU A 142 -5.08 23.30 14.35
N CYS A 143 -5.36 24.54 14.74
CA CYS A 143 -6.71 24.94 15.12
C CYS A 143 -7.69 24.79 13.95
N ASN A 144 -7.32 25.23 12.74
CA ASN A 144 -8.16 25.04 11.56
C ASN A 144 -8.43 23.54 11.30
N ASN A 145 -7.40 22.70 11.37
CA ASN A 145 -7.56 21.25 11.20
C ASN A 145 -8.51 20.64 12.26
N ILE A 146 -8.35 21.02 13.53
CA ILE A 146 -9.21 20.53 14.63
C ILE A 146 -10.67 20.96 14.40
N GLU A 147 -10.91 22.24 14.12
CA GLU A 147 -12.29 22.77 13.93
C GLU A 147 -12.99 22.06 12.75
N TRP A 148 -12.33 21.91 11.60
CA TRP A 148 -12.91 21.20 10.47
C TRP A 148 -13.13 19.71 10.73
N SER A 149 -12.24 19.07 11.48
CA SER A 149 -12.39 17.66 11.84
C SER A 149 -13.60 17.44 12.76
N PHE A 150 -13.75 18.29 13.78
CA PHE A 150 -14.90 18.25 14.69
C PHE A 150 -16.21 18.56 13.96
N LYS A 151 -16.22 19.57 13.09
CA LYS A 151 -17.38 19.90 12.26
C LYS A 151 -17.90 18.69 11.51
N VAL A 152 -17.05 18.02 10.74
CA VAL A 152 -17.50 16.87 9.93
C VAL A 152 -17.82 15.65 10.77
N TRP A 153 -17.15 15.45 11.90
CA TRP A 153 -17.45 14.36 12.84
C TRP A 153 -18.83 14.52 13.49
N GLN A 154 -19.16 15.74 13.92
CA GLN A 154 -20.40 16.02 14.66
C GLN A 154 -21.61 16.28 13.78
N GLU A 155 -21.42 16.89 12.61
CA GLU A 155 -22.51 17.28 11.73
C GLU A 155 -22.93 16.18 10.73
N GLN A 156 -22.03 15.23 10.39
CA GLN A 156 -22.36 14.18 9.45
C GLN A 156 -23.09 13.01 10.11
N PRO A 157 -24.14 12.45 9.48
CA PRO A 157 -24.90 11.35 10.08
C PRO A 157 -24.03 10.13 10.44
N TRP A 158 -23.06 9.80 9.62
CA TRP A 158 -22.14 8.67 9.81
C TRP A 158 -21.07 8.90 10.88
N GLY A 159 -20.90 10.13 11.37
CA GLY A 159 -20.04 10.43 12.51
C GLY A 159 -20.57 9.92 13.86
N LYS A 160 -21.88 9.62 13.94
CA LYS A 160 -22.55 9.18 15.17
C LYS A 160 -21.97 7.89 15.78
N HIS A 161 -21.47 6.99 14.94
CA HIS A 161 -20.88 5.72 15.39
C HIS A 161 -19.36 5.74 15.46
N VAL A 162 -18.74 6.89 15.24
CA VAL A 162 -17.28 7.05 15.33
C VAL A 162 -16.92 7.42 16.77
N SER A 163 -16.20 6.53 17.45
CA SER A 163 -15.68 6.82 18.79
C SER A 163 -14.68 7.97 18.77
N PHE A 164 -14.44 8.60 19.93
CA PHE A 164 -13.41 9.64 20.01
C PHE A 164 -12.01 9.12 19.70
N ALA A 165 -11.71 7.87 20.04
CA ALA A 165 -10.44 7.23 19.70
C ALA A 165 -10.30 7.05 18.18
N ASP A 166 -11.33 6.54 17.51
CA ASP A 166 -11.34 6.39 16.06
C ASP A 166 -11.34 7.76 15.34
N PHE A 167 -12.03 8.74 15.91
CA PHE A 167 -11.94 10.12 15.42
C PHE A 167 -10.51 10.63 15.45
N CYS A 168 -9.81 10.49 16.57
CA CYS A 168 -8.42 10.91 16.71
C CYS A 168 -7.49 10.20 15.71
N GLU A 169 -7.69 8.89 15.51
CA GLU A 169 -6.80 8.10 14.66
C GLU A 169 -7.12 8.24 13.16
N TYR A 170 -8.40 8.30 12.77
CA TYR A 170 -8.80 8.15 11.37
C TYR A 170 -9.38 9.41 10.72
N LEU A 171 -9.87 10.38 11.49
CA LEU A 171 -10.46 11.63 10.98
C LEU A 171 -9.61 12.87 11.26
N LEU A 172 -9.08 12.97 12.47
CA LEU A 172 -8.33 14.13 12.95
C LEU A 172 -6.97 14.36 12.26
N PRO A 173 -6.22 13.33 11.80
CA PRO A 173 -4.90 13.51 11.23
C PRO A 173 -4.88 14.54 10.09
N TYR A 174 -3.93 15.46 10.15
CA TYR A 174 -3.80 16.58 9.22
C TYR A 174 -2.98 16.23 7.98
N ARG A 175 -2.31 15.08 7.98
CA ARG A 175 -1.46 14.57 6.89
C ARG A 175 -1.67 13.07 6.65
N ILE A 176 -1.08 12.58 5.58
CA ILE A 176 -1.06 11.16 5.22
C ILE A 176 0.35 10.58 5.35
N GLY A 177 1.35 11.25 4.77
CA GLY A 177 2.74 10.82 4.74
C GLY A 177 3.71 11.99 4.99
N ASP A 178 4.60 12.24 4.06
CA ASP A 178 5.68 13.22 4.11
C ASP A 178 5.48 14.42 3.16
N GLU A 179 4.23 14.65 2.75
CA GLU A 179 3.81 15.77 1.91
C GLU A 179 4.01 17.12 2.58
N THR A 180 4.21 18.16 1.78
CA THR A 180 4.20 19.55 2.25
C THR A 180 2.83 19.88 2.84
N LEU A 181 2.82 20.50 4.03
CA LEU A 181 1.60 20.86 4.74
C LEU A 181 0.83 21.96 4.00
N ALA A 182 -0.47 21.78 3.89
CA ALA A 182 -1.41 22.74 3.33
C ALA A 182 -2.79 22.60 4.01
N SER A 183 -3.52 23.68 4.15
CA SER A 183 -4.92 23.67 4.60
C SER A 183 -5.81 23.14 3.49
N TRP A 184 -6.38 21.96 3.67
CA TRP A 184 -7.08 21.22 2.61
C TRP A 184 -8.54 20.87 2.93
N ARG A 185 -8.91 20.80 4.21
CA ARG A 185 -10.21 20.22 4.60
C ARG A 185 -11.38 21.00 4.02
N GLU A 186 -11.37 22.32 4.14
CA GLU A 186 -12.45 23.16 3.66
C GLU A 186 -12.67 23.06 2.15
N SER A 187 -11.61 23.21 1.36
CA SER A 187 -11.70 23.19 -0.10
C SER A 187 -12.16 21.82 -0.64
N ILE A 188 -11.70 20.75 -0.01
CA ILE A 188 -12.14 19.40 -0.38
C ILE A 188 -13.58 19.15 0.07
N TYR A 189 -13.95 19.59 1.27
CA TYR A 189 -15.33 19.51 1.76
C TYR A 189 -16.29 20.22 0.79
N GLN A 190 -16.04 21.47 0.45
CA GLN A 190 -16.88 22.23 -0.47
C GLN A 190 -17.04 21.54 -1.82
N LYS A 191 -15.97 20.92 -2.33
CA LYS A 191 -15.97 20.26 -3.64
C LYS A 191 -16.75 18.94 -3.66
N TYR A 192 -16.67 18.13 -2.58
CA TYR A 192 -17.18 16.75 -2.58
C TYR A 192 -18.42 16.53 -1.71
N ASN A 193 -18.76 17.44 -0.81
CA ASN A 193 -19.83 17.27 0.16
C ASN A 193 -21.19 17.04 -0.52
N LEU A 194 -21.47 17.71 -1.63
CA LEU A 194 -22.71 17.58 -2.39
C LEU A 194 -22.94 16.16 -2.95
N LEU A 195 -21.90 15.37 -3.14
CA LEU A 195 -22.02 13.98 -3.61
C LEU A 195 -22.79 13.08 -2.63
N LEU A 196 -22.89 13.49 -1.36
CA LEU A 196 -23.57 12.76 -0.30
C LEU A 196 -24.95 13.32 0.07
N ASP A 197 -25.44 14.36 -0.63
CA ASP A 197 -26.75 14.97 -0.33
C ASP A 197 -27.90 14.00 -0.54
N SER A 198 -27.84 13.20 -1.59
CA SER A 198 -28.84 12.16 -1.83
C SER A 198 -28.88 11.12 -0.71
N LEU A 199 -27.74 10.75 -0.14
CA LEU A 199 -27.67 9.86 1.01
C LEU A 199 -28.28 10.50 2.26
N ARG A 200 -27.96 11.77 2.54
CA ARG A 200 -28.52 12.49 3.70
C ARG A 200 -30.02 12.61 3.64
N ALA A 201 -30.56 12.93 2.45
CA ALA A 201 -31.99 13.06 2.21
C ALA A 201 -32.73 11.72 2.11
N SER A 202 -32.02 10.62 1.90
CA SER A 202 -32.63 9.31 1.71
C SER A 202 -33.19 8.74 3.00
N GLY A 203 -34.21 7.87 2.83
CA GLY A 203 -34.71 6.99 3.89
C GLY A 203 -33.91 5.69 4.04
N VAL A 204 -32.71 5.61 3.50
CA VAL A 204 -31.89 4.39 3.56
C VAL A 204 -31.60 4.04 5.02
N LEU A 205 -31.93 2.81 5.37
CA LEU A 205 -31.53 2.22 6.64
C LEU A 205 -29.99 2.25 6.72
N ASP A 206 -29.48 2.53 7.89
CA ASP A 206 -28.02 2.57 8.14
C ASP A 206 -27.25 3.71 7.45
N LYS A 207 -27.90 4.80 7.00
CA LYS A 207 -27.19 5.99 6.49
C LYS A 207 -26.21 6.62 7.52
N GLU A 208 -26.34 6.25 8.78
CA GLU A 208 -25.45 6.63 9.87
C GLU A 208 -24.18 5.74 9.92
N ASP A 209 -24.12 4.68 9.12
CA ASP A 209 -22.95 3.81 9.05
C ASP A 209 -21.89 4.39 8.12
N PRO A 210 -20.64 4.59 8.58
CA PRO A 210 -19.56 5.13 7.75
C PRO A 210 -19.34 4.36 6.45
N ILE A 211 -19.57 3.03 6.43
CA ILE A 211 -19.35 2.23 5.21
C ILE A 211 -20.37 2.53 4.12
N VAL A 212 -21.59 2.92 4.50
CA VAL A 212 -22.63 3.31 3.52
C VAL A 212 -22.25 4.62 2.85
N ALA A 213 -21.77 5.60 3.64
CA ALA A 213 -21.25 6.86 3.11
C ALA A 213 -20.02 6.64 2.22
N ALA A 214 -19.08 5.79 2.62
CA ALA A 214 -17.91 5.42 1.83
C ALA A 214 -18.29 4.82 0.47
N ARG A 215 -19.20 3.87 0.43
CA ARG A 215 -19.69 3.25 -0.83
C ARG A 215 -20.32 4.29 -1.75
N CYS A 216 -21.22 5.12 -1.24
CA CYS A 216 -21.89 6.17 -2.02
C CYS A 216 -20.88 7.15 -2.62
N LEU A 217 -19.92 7.61 -1.81
CA LEU A 217 -18.84 8.51 -2.23
C LEU A 217 -17.97 7.88 -3.32
N LEU A 218 -17.47 6.67 -3.08
CA LEU A 218 -16.53 5.99 -3.97
C LEU A 218 -17.15 5.58 -5.29
N ASP A 219 -18.43 5.22 -5.31
CA ASP A 219 -19.18 5.00 -6.56
C ASP A 219 -19.29 6.30 -7.38
N SER A 220 -19.45 7.44 -6.74
CA SER A 220 -19.47 8.75 -7.39
C SER A 220 -18.09 9.15 -7.90
N ILE A 221 -17.02 8.92 -7.12
CA ILE A 221 -15.63 9.19 -7.51
C ILE A 221 -15.22 8.32 -8.71
N ARG A 222 -15.58 7.05 -8.71
CA ARG A 222 -15.28 6.11 -9.80
C ARG A 222 -15.87 6.58 -11.13
N LYS A 223 -17.10 7.07 -11.12
CA LYS A 223 -17.74 7.69 -12.30
C LYS A 223 -17.05 8.98 -12.75
N GLY A 224 -16.40 9.69 -11.85
CA GLY A 224 -15.66 10.93 -12.10
C GLY A 224 -14.30 10.76 -12.81
N GLY A 225 -13.94 9.54 -13.21
CA GLY A 225 -12.82 9.24 -14.13
C GLY A 225 -11.44 9.42 -13.51
N ALA A 226 -11.14 8.85 -12.35
CA ALA A 226 -9.75 8.69 -11.88
C ALA A 226 -8.98 7.71 -12.78
N VAL A 227 -7.66 7.90 -12.92
CA VAL A 227 -6.80 7.11 -13.81
C VAL A 227 -5.68 6.46 -13.02
N PHE A 228 -5.64 5.14 -13.05
CA PHE A 228 -4.50 4.38 -12.53
C PHE A 228 -3.35 4.39 -13.54
N THR A 229 -2.14 4.65 -13.07
CA THR A 229 -0.90 4.54 -13.83
C THR A 229 0.28 4.24 -12.92
N THR A 230 1.18 3.39 -13.36
CA THR A 230 2.48 3.14 -12.72
C THR A 230 3.58 4.06 -13.24
N ALA A 231 3.29 4.88 -14.27
CA ALA A 231 4.21 5.86 -14.83
C ALA A 231 4.32 7.10 -13.95
N VAL A 232 4.50 6.93 -12.65
CA VAL A 232 4.72 7.99 -11.66
C VAL A 232 6.18 8.01 -11.23
N PRO A 233 6.74 9.18 -10.88
CA PRO A 233 8.08 9.23 -10.32
C PRO A 233 8.16 8.40 -9.03
N ALA A 234 9.09 7.44 -8.98
CA ALA A 234 9.32 6.62 -7.80
C ALA A 234 10.15 7.37 -6.75
N ASN A 235 10.01 6.97 -5.48
CA ASN A 235 10.81 7.47 -4.34
C ASN A 235 10.71 8.99 -4.11
N LEU A 236 9.56 9.58 -4.38
CA LEU A 236 9.28 10.97 -4.06
C LEU A 236 8.30 11.07 -2.88
N PRO A 237 8.26 12.23 -2.20
CA PRO A 237 7.28 12.49 -1.15
C PRO A 237 5.84 12.30 -1.66
N HIS A 238 4.91 12.13 -0.75
CA HIS A 238 3.49 12.15 -1.09
C HIS A 238 3.12 13.48 -1.76
N VAL A 239 2.21 13.43 -2.74
CA VAL A 239 1.77 14.63 -3.48
C VAL A 239 1.06 15.62 -2.58
N GLY A 240 0.39 15.10 -1.55
CA GLY A 240 -0.44 15.89 -0.67
C GLY A 240 -1.82 16.19 -1.27
N PRO A 241 -2.52 17.23 -0.77
CA PRO A 241 -3.90 17.53 -1.16
C PRO A 241 -4.11 17.80 -2.65
N GLU A 242 -3.05 18.15 -3.39
CA GLU A 242 -3.09 18.35 -4.84
C GLU A 242 -3.53 17.10 -5.60
N VAL A 243 -3.29 15.89 -5.04
CA VAL A 243 -3.72 14.61 -5.61
C VAL A 243 -5.24 14.57 -5.85
N VAL A 244 -6.02 15.28 -5.04
CA VAL A 244 -7.48 15.39 -5.16
C VAL A 244 -7.91 16.12 -6.44
N GLN A 245 -7.05 16.97 -6.97
CA GLN A 245 -7.29 17.67 -8.24
C GLN A 245 -6.94 16.79 -9.43
N GLN A 246 -5.84 16.07 -9.32
CA GLN A 246 -5.23 15.28 -10.40
C GLN A 246 -5.98 13.98 -10.66
N LYS A 247 -6.41 13.27 -9.61
CA LYS A 247 -7.12 11.98 -9.66
C LYS A 247 -6.40 10.94 -10.54
N THR A 248 -5.07 10.99 -10.54
CA THR A 248 -4.24 10.15 -11.40
C THR A 248 -2.98 9.74 -10.65
N GLY A 249 -2.60 8.49 -10.75
CA GLY A 249 -1.38 7.98 -10.13
C GLY A 249 -1.40 6.48 -9.91
N SER A 250 -0.44 5.99 -9.16
CA SER A 250 -0.34 4.61 -8.72
C SER A 250 -1.32 4.31 -7.57
N CYS A 251 -1.21 3.13 -6.99
CA CYS A 251 -1.97 2.79 -5.78
C CYS A 251 -1.77 3.81 -4.66
N ARG A 252 -0.56 4.42 -4.54
CA ARG A 252 -0.26 5.44 -3.53
C ARG A 252 -1.10 6.70 -3.72
N GLU A 253 -1.00 7.34 -4.87
CA GLU A 253 -1.70 8.60 -5.15
C GLU A 253 -3.22 8.44 -5.12
N LEU A 254 -3.73 7.31 -5.61
CA LEU A 254 -5.17 7.03 -5.59
C LEU A 254 -5.70 6.70 -4.20
N THR A 255 -4.89 6.04 -3.35
CA THR A 255 -5.21 5.84 -1.94
C THR A 255 -5.24 7.16 -1.18
N ASP A 256 -4.21 8.00 -1.35
CA ASP A 256 -4.13 9.34 -0.75
C ASP A 256 -5.34 10.20 -1.15
N PHE A 257 -5.69 10.19 -2.43
CA PHE A 257 -6.88 10.87 -2.94
C PHE A 257 -8.14 10.48 -2.18
N VAL A 258 -8.39 9.17 -2.01
CA VAL A 258 -9.55 8.68 -1.29
C VAL A 258 -9.51 9.09 0.18
N VAL A 259 -8.36 8.98 0.84
CA VAL A 259 -8.20 9.32 2.27
C VAL A 259 -8.46 10.81 2.51
N TYR A 260 -7.93 11.71 1.68
CA TYR A 260 -8.21 13.14 1.79
C TYR A 260 -9.71 13.44 1.67
N VAL A 261 -10.37 12.87 0.67
CA VAL A 261 -11.80 13.11 0.47
C VAL A 261 -12.63 12.51 1.60
N CYS A 262 -12.34 11.29 2.03
CA CYS A 262 -13.04 10.65 3.15
C CYS A 262 -12.90 11.44 4.44
N ARG A 263 -11.67 11.82 4.82
CA ARG A 263 -11.42 12.63 6.04
C ARG A 263 -12.10 14.00 5.98
N ALA A 264 -12.12 14.64 4.81
CA ALA A 264 -12.81 15.92 4.63
C ALA A 264 -14.33 15.81 4.80
N LEU A 265 -14.91 14.63 4.56
CA LEU A 265 -16.34 14.37 4.65
C LEU A 265 -16.75 13.63 5.93
N GLY A 266 -15.84 13.45 6.88
CA GLY A 266 -16.12 12.77 8.15
C GLY A 266 -16.28 11.25 8.05
N ILE A 267 -15.72 10.64 7.00
CA ILE A 267 -15.70 9.17 6.81
C ILE A 267 -14.36 8.64 7.31
N PRO A 268 -14.31 7.90 8.44
CA PRO A 268 -13.06 7.37 8.99
C PRO A 268 -12.47 6.32 8.07
N CYS A 269 -11.17 6.44 7.80
CA CYS A 269 -10.44 5.49 6.97
C CYS A 269 -8.96 5.44 7.32
N ALA A 270 -8.34 4.30 7.06
CA ALA A 270 -6.93 4.02 7.24
C ALA A 270 -6.28 3.63 5.91
N ILE A 271 -4.95 3.65 5.87
CA ILE A 271 -4.15 3.06 4.80
C ILE A 271 -3.57 1.75 5.31
N ASP A 272 -3.91 0.67 4.63
CA ASP A 272 -3.30 -0.63 4.82
C ASP A 272 -2.37 -0.92 3.65
N PHE A 273 -1.21 -1.52 3.94
CA PHE A 273 -0.20 -1.77 2.92
C PHE A 273 0.59 -3.05 3.16
N MET A 274 1.14 -3.60 2.09
CA MET A 274 2.17 -4.64 2.15
C MET A 274 3.51 -4.04 1.69
N PRO A 275 4.59 -4.22 2.48
CA PRO A 275 5.92 -3.67 2.15
C PRO A 275 6.44 -4.18 0.82
N ILE A 276 6.10 -5.42 0.49
CA ILE A 276 6.38 -6.05 -0.79
C ILE A 276 5.33 -7.12 -1.08
N ARG A 277 4.90 -7.20 -2.32
CA ARG A 277 4.04 -8.28 -2.81
C ARG A 277 4.83 -9.58 -2.91
N GLY A 278 4.18 -10.70 -2.60
CA GLY A 278 4.79 -12.02 -2.75
C GLY A 278 5.03 -12.41 -4.22
N ASP A 279 4.24 -11.88 -5.14
CA ASP A 279 4.24 -12.19 -6.58
C ASP A 279 4.97 -11.15 -7.44
N GLU A 280 5.14 -9.91 -6.97
CA GLU A 280 5.81 -8.82 -7.68
C GLU A 280 6.90 -8.17 -6.84
N ASN A 281 7.67 -7.26 -7.45
CA ASN A 281 8.80 -6.60 -6.78
C ASN A 281 8.46 -5.22 -6.21
N ASP A 282 7.19 -4.89 -6.11
CA ASP A 282 6.70 -3.60 -5.64
C ASP A 282 5.84 -3.77 -4.38
N SER A 283 5.73 -2.71 -3.60
CA SER A 283 4.77 -2.59 -2.50
C SER A 283 3.36 -2.37 -3.06
N HIS A 284 2.37 -2.54 -2.21
CA HIS A 284 0.98 -2.20 -2.56
C HIS A 284 0.25 -1.66 -1.36
N GLN A 285 -0.69 -0.71 -1.59
CA GLN A 285 -1.50 -0.13 -0.54
C GLN A 285 -2.94 0.13 -1.00
N TRP A 286 -3.84 0.19 -0.05
CA TRP A 286 -5.26 0.41 -0.26
C TRP A 286 -5.90 1.12 0.93
N VAL A 287 -7.15 1.59 0.75
CA VAL A 287 -7.91 2.20 1.84
C VAL A 287 -8.70 1.15 2.60
N ALA A 288 -8.64 1.22 3.91
CA ALA A 288 -9.42 0.38 4.82
C ALA A 288 -10.50 1.21 5.53
N PHE A 289 -11.66 0.59 5.73
CA PHE A 289 -12.81 1.16 6.44
C PHE A 289 -13.33 0.17 7.47
N THR A 290 -14.03 0.70 8.47
CA THR A 290 -14.73 -0.12 9.46
C THR A 290 -16.18 0.34 9.53
N ASP A 291 -17.13 -0.61 9.51
CA ASP A 291 -18.53 -0.30 9.73
C ASP A 291 -18.83 -0.08 11.22
N LYS A 292 -20.06 0.30 11.52
CA LYS A 292 -20.54 0.51 12.91
C LYS A 292 -20.48 -0.73 13.81
N TYR A 293 -20.27 -1.91 13.24
CA TYR A 293 -20.16 -3.18 13.97
C TYR A 293 -18.71 -3.66 14.12
N GLY A 294 -17.74 -2.93 13.56
CA GLY A 294 -16.32 -3.29 13.59
C GLY A 294 -15.91 -4.24 12.46
N THR A 295 -16.77 -4.46 11.46
CA THR A 295 -16.39 -5.24 10.27
C THR A 295 -15.46 -4.44 9.40
N LEU A 296 -14.36 -5.05 8.97
CA LEU A 296 -13.35 -4.43 8.15
C LEU A 296 -13.70 -4.53 6.66
N TYR A 297 -13.57 -3.43 5.95
CA TYR A 297 -13.73 -3.30 4.50
C TYR A 297 -12.48 -2.70 3.88
N TYR A 298 -12.28 -2.94 2.58
CA TYR A 298 -11.21 -2.32 1.81
C TYR A 298 -11.70 -1.77 0.48
N HIS A 299 -10.96 -0.79 -0.02
CA HIS A 299 -11.12 -0.24 -1.35
C HIS A 299 -9.78 -0.15 -2.04
N GLU A 300 -9.70 -0.80 -3.18
CA GLU A 300 -8.59 -0.76 -4.11
C GLU A 300 -9.08 -0.22 -5.44
N PHE A 301 -8.52 0.90 -5.87
CA PHE A 301 -8.94 1.54 -7.11
C PHE A 301 -8.59 0.69 -8.35
N PRO A 302 -9.47 0.52 -9.37
CA PRO A 302 -10.77 1.16 -9.57
C PRO A 302 -11.97 0.35 -9.02
N ASN A 303 -11.75 -0.63 -8.19
CA ASN A 303 -12.78 -1.53 -7.67
C ASN A 303 -13.74 -0.80 -6.72
N GLY A 304 -14.85 -1.44 -6.35
CA GLY A 304 -15.75 -0.96 -5.31
C GLY A 304 -15.23 -1.26 -3.91
N VAL A 305 -16.03 -0.90 -2.89
CA VAL A 305 -15.76 -1.26 -1.50
C VAL A 305 -16.16 -2.70 -1.24
N SER A 306 -15.26 -3.51 -0.76
CA SER A 306 -15.44 -4.92 -0.46
C SER A 306 -15.15 -5.23 1.00
N GLU A 307 -15.89 -6.17 1.59
CA GLU A 307 -15.58 -6.69 2.93
C GLU A 307 -14.26 -7.43 2.92
N VAL A 308 -13.44 -7.19 3.95
CA VAL A 308 -12.20 -7.94 4.14
C VAL A 308 -12.54 -9.34 4.63
N ARG A 309 -12.29 -10.31 3.78
CA ARG A 309 -12.34 -11.72 4.11
C ARG A 309 -10.93 -12.30 4.04
N LYS A 310 -10.71 -13.44 4.66
CA LYS A 310 -9.38 -14.08 4.68
C LYS A 310 -8.80 -14.39 3.28
N ASP A 311 -9.61 -14.35 2.24
CA ASP A 311 -9.22 -14.50 0.85
C ASP A 311 -9.32 -13.17 0.05
N ALA A 312 -9.50 -12.05 0.74
CA ALA A 312 -9.49 -10.74 0.11
C ALA A 312 -8.21 -10.52 -0.68
N MET A 313 -8.33 -9.97 -1.90
CA MET A 313 -7.20 -9.76 -2.81
C MET A 313 -6.44 -11.07 -3.09
N CYS A 314 -7.18 -12.15 -3.36
CA CYS A 314 -6.67 -13.52 -3.46
C CYS A 314 -5.56 -13.73 -4.52
N GLY A 315 -5.49 -12.87 -5.53
CA GLY A 315 -4.41 -12.88 -6.53
C GLY A 315 -3.06 -12.31 -6.07
N MET A 316 -3.01 -11.71 -4.86
CA MET A 316 -1.81 -11.05 -4.34
C MET A 316 -1.34 -11.72 -3.04
N PRO A 317 -0.28 -12.56 -3.07
CA PRO A 317 0.30 -13.12 -1.85
C PRO A 317 0.82 -12.01 -0.94
N LYS A 318 0.33 -11.99 0.32
CA LYS A 318 0.61 -10.97 1.33
C LYS A 318 1.42 -11.59 2.47
N ILE A 319 2.75 -11.47 2.45
CA ILE A 319 3.57 -12.02 3.54
C ILE A 319 3.21 -11.34 4.85
N LYS A 320 3.10 -10.01 4.81
CA LYS A 320 2.68 -9.15 5.92
C LYS A 320 1.83 -7.99 5.41
N VAL A 321 0.88 -7.56 6.22
CA VAL A 321 0.07 -6.36 6.01
C VAL A 321 0.20 -5.46 7.24
N TYR A 322 0.51 -4.21 6.99
CA TYR A 322 0.60 -3.17 8.00
C TYR A 322 -0.45 -2.10 7.76
N ARG A 323 -0.86 -1.43 8.84
CA ARG A 323 -1.70 -0.23 8.79
C ARG A 323 -0.87 0.98 9.17
N ASN A 324 -0.97 2.05 8.39
CA ASN A 324 -0.47 3.34 8.79
C ASN A 324 -1.38 3.92 9.87
N THR A 325 -0.77 4.34 10.98
CA THR A 325 -1.43 5.01 12.10
C THR A 325 -0.92 6.44 12.22
N PHE A 326 -1.73 7.35 12.76
CA PHE A 326 -1.22 8.65 13.19
C PHE A 326 -0.54 8.54 14.54
N SER A 327 -1.04 7.68 15.41
CA SER A 327 -0.44 7.39 16.71
C SER A 327 0.87 6.60 16.56
N LEU A 328 1.80 6.90 17.47
CA LEU A 328 3.09 6.21 17.54
C LEU A 328 2.94 4.83 18.18
N ASN A 329 3.42 3.79 17.54
CA ASN A 329 3.58 2.46 18.12
C ASN A 329 4.80 2.44 19.07
N ARG A 330 4.66 3.08 20.23
CA ARG A 330 5.72 3.24 21.23
C ARG A 330 6.21 1.90 21.75
N ALA A 331 5.29 0.94 21.93
CA ALA A 331 5.63 -0.39 22.42
C ALA A 331 6.60 -1.10 21.47
N MET A 332 6.34 -1.06 20.17
CA MET A 332 7.25 -1.62 19.15
C MET A 332 8.63 -0.94 19.21
N GLN A 333 8.65 0.40 19.28
CA GLN A 333 9.92 1.13 19.34
C GLN A 333 10.75 0.80 20.57
N GLU A 334 10.12 0.80 21.73
CA GLU A 334 10.80 0.48 22.99
C GLU A 334 11.34 -0.95 23.01
N GLU A 335 10.57 -1.90 22.48
CA GLU A 335 11.00 -3.28 22.36
C GLU A 335 12.19 -3.43 21.42
N MET A 336 12.11 -2.87 20.22
CA MET A 336 13.21 -2.94 19.27
C MET A 336 14.48 -2.25 19.76
N GLN A 337 14.37 -1.08 20.41
CA GLN A 337 15.51 -0.35 20.94
C GLN A 337 16.21 -1.09 22.10
N LYS A 338 15.49 -1.89 22.89
CA LYS A 338 16.08 -2.78 23.92
C LYS A 338 16.91 -3.90 23.31
N LEU A 339 16.59 -4.30 22.08
CA LEU A 339 17.27 -5.41 21.38
C LEU A 339 18.47 -4.92 20.57
N ASP A 340 18.34 -3.82 19.82
CA ASP A 340 19.40 -3.23 19.01
C ASP A 340 19.07 -1.77 18.64
N THR A 341 20.11 -1.00 18.32
CA THR A 341 19.98 0.37 17.79
C THR A 341 19.98 0.41 16.25
N ALA A 342 20.46 -0.65 15.58
CA ALA A 342 20.48 -0.76 14.13
C ALA A 342 19.19 -1.41 13.62
N ILE A 343 18.18 -0.58 13.29
CA ILE A 343 16.86 -1.01 12.83
C ILE A 343 16.76 -0.75 11.32
N VAL A 344 16.12 -1.68 10.57
CA VAL A 344 15.85 -1.50 9.14
C VAL A 344 14.83 -0.36 8.89
N PRO A 345 14.88 0.30 7.71
CA PRO A 345 14.06 1.49 7.44
C PRO A 345 12.56 1.32 7.74
N LEU A 346 11.94 0.22 7.33
CA LEU A 346 10.51 -0.03 7.55
C LEU A 346 10.11 0.10 9.03
N PHE A 347 10.91 -0.44 9.95
CA PHE A 347 10.59 -0.45 11.38
C PHE A 347 11.20 0.74 12.15
N LYS A 348 11.88 1.66 11.46
CA LYS A 348 12.20 2.98 12.01
C LYS A 348 10.99 3.90 12.06
N ASP A 349 10.01 3.65 11.21
CA ASP A 349 8.74 4.36 11.22
C ASP A 349 7.85 3.81 12.34
N PRO A 350 7.54 4.58 13.37
CA PRO A 350 6.70 4.14 14.46
C PRO A 350 5.20 4.21 14.16
N HIS A 351 4.80 4.69 12.98
CA HIS A 351 3.41 4.87 12.58
C HIS A 351 2.83 3.65 11.89
N ILE A 352 3.26 2.44 12.27
CA ILE A 352 2.76 1.19 11.69
C ILE A 352 2.32 0.20 12.77
N ILE A 353 1.25 -0.52 12.47
CA ILE A 353 0.81 -1.70 13.24
C ILE A 353 0.59 -2.89 12.31
N ASP A 354 0.87 -4.08 12.80
CA ASP A 354 0.63 -5.33 12.07
C ASP A 354 -0.86 -5.68 12.09
N ILE A 355 -1.46 -5.80 10.92
CA ILE A 355 -2.85 -6.22 10.73
C ILE A 355 -2.98 -7.36 9.71
N THR A 356 -1.99 -8.20 9.61
CA THR A 356 -1.95 -9.31 8.65
C THR A 356 -3.11 -10.28 8.80
N PHE A 357 -3.50 -10.59 10.05
CA PHE A 357 -4.47 -11.64 10.36
C PHE A 357 -5.80 -11.58 9.57
N PRO A 358 -6.53 -10.44 9.48
CA PRO A 358 -7.79 -10.39 8.76
C PRO A 358 -7.66 -10.59 7.25
N TYR A 359 -6.49 -10.31 6.67
CA TYR A 359 -6.25 -10.36 5.22
C TYR A 359 -5.75 -11.70 4.71
N THR A 360 -5.38 -12.66 5.57
CA THR A 360 -4.71 -13.88 5.15
C THR A 360 -5.52 -15.12 5.50
N LYS A 361 -5.71 -16.01 4.51
CA LYS A 361 -6.35 -17.32 4.66
C LYS A 361 -5.35 -18.40 4.99
N ASP A 362 -4.27 -18.47 4.22
CA ASP A 362 -3.23 -19.49 4.30
C ASP A 362 -1.99 -18.92 5.02
N PHE A 363 -2.09 -18.78 6.34
CA PHE A 363 -0.98 -18.23 7.13
C PHE A 363 -0.53 -19.20 8.22
N LYS A 364 0.70 -19.03 8.66
CA LYS A 364 1.23 -19.68 9.83
C LYS A 364 1.16 -18.72 11.01
N LYS A 365 0.36 -19.05 12.04
CA LYS A 365 0.22 -18.21 13.23
C LYS A 365 1.56 -18.01 13.93
N GLU A 366 2.34 -19.10 14.04
CA GLU A 366 3.70 -19.10 14.55
C GLU A 366 4.61 -19.83 13.57
N LEU A 367 5.54 -19.11 12.98
CA LEU A 367 6.57 -19.62 12.11
C LEU A 367 7.87 -19.77 12.90
N GLN A 368 8.10 -20.93 13.46
CA GLN A 368 9.36 -21.27 14.11
C GLN A 368 10.38 -21.74 13.06
N ILE A 369 11.49 -21.04 12.96
CA ILE A 369 12.58 -21.40 12.05
C ILE A 369 13.33 -22.61 12.62
N PRO A 370 13.54 -23.69 11.84
CA PRO A 370 14.31 -24.86 12.29
C PRO A 370 15.75 -24.48 12.64
N LYS A 371 16.26 -24.97 13.77
CA LYS A 371 17.61 -24.62 14.26
C LYS A 371 18.71 -25.14 13.34
N ASP A 372 18.50 -26.27 12.73
CA ASP A 372 19.42 -26.91 11.78
C ASP A 372 19.47 -26.21 10.42
N ALA A 373 18.45 -25.38 10.12
CA ALA A 373 18.43 -24.53 8.94
C ALA A 373 19.27 -23.23 9.11
N LEU A 374 19.68 -22.92 10.35
CA LEU A 374 20.46 -21.72 10.62
C LEU A 374 21.94 -21.93 10.32
N TYR A 375 22.56 -20.97 9.65
CA TYR A 375 23.99 -20.96 9.43
C TYR A 375 24.75 -20.87 10.77
N LYS A 376 25.90 -21.54 10.84
CA LYS A 376 26.76 -21.47 12.02
C LYS A 376 27.30 -20.05 12.22
N GLY A 377 27.28 -19.58 13.44
CA GLY A 377 27.79 -18.26 13.79
C GLY A 377 27.07 -17.64 14.98
N LYS A 378 27.51 -16.44 15.35
CA LYS A 378 26.87 -15.63 16.39
C LYS A 378 26.35 -14.34 15.77
N PRO A 379 25.06 -14.02 15.91
CA PRO A 379 24.51 -12.73 15.48
C PRO A 379 25.12 -11.60 16.32
N ARG A 380 25.30 -10.44 15.71
CA ARG A 380 25.65 -9.21 16.42
C ARG A 380 24.43 -8.45 16.87
N SER A 381 23.36 -8.51 16.07
CA SER A 381 22.06 -7.95 16.40
C SER A 381 21.18 -8.99 17.07
N ARG A 382 20.35 -8.57 18.01
CA ARG A 382 19.29 -9.37 18.61
C ARG A 382 17.96 -9.27 17.86
N ILE A 383 17.91 -8.52 16.77
CA ILE A 383 16.71 -8.46 15.93
C ILE A 383 16.93 -9.36 14.71
N ALA A 384 16.11 -10.40 14.57
CA ALA A 384 15.97 -11.16 13.34
C ALA A 384 14.84 -10.59 12.47
N TYR A 385 15.10 -10.49 11.19
CA TYR A 385 14.14 -10.07 10.18
C TYR A 385 13.78 -11.22 9.27
N LEU A 386 12.47 -11.40 9.00
CA LEU A 386 12.01 -12.18 7.87
C LEU A 386 12.02 -11.29 6.65
N CYS A 387 12.74 -11.72 5.62
CA CYS A 387 12.90 -10.95 4.40
C CYS A 387 12.22 -11.68 3.24
N ALA A 388 11.49 -10.94 2.41
CA ALA A 388 10.93 -11.40 1.15
C ALA A 388 11.87 -11.11 -0.02
N SER A 389 11.85 -11.94 -1.05
CA SER A 389 12.65 -11.68 -2.25
C SER A 389 12.18 -10.42 -2.98
N LYS A 390 13.11 -9.60 -3.47
CA LYS A 390 12.83 -8.35 -4.20
C LYS A 390 13.90 -8.15 -5.28
N ARG A 391 13.60 -8.44 -6.54
CA ARG A 391 14.57 -8.35 -7.64
C ARG A 391 15.88 -9.04 -7.29
N MET A 392 16.97 -8.26 -7.17
CA MET A 392 18.31 -8.71 -6.79
C MET A 392 18.58 -8.56 -5.29
N ASP A 393 17.58 -8.24 -4.48
CA ASP A 393 17.71 -7.92 -3.06
C ASP A 393 16.61 -8.60 -2.23
N TRP A 394 16.57 -8.29 -0.94
CA TRP A 394 15.64 -8.82 0.03
C TRP A 394 15.03 -7.69 0.86
N GLU A 395 13.70 -7.66 0.95
CA GLU A 395 12.94 -6.68 1.74
C GLU A 395 12.57 -7.25 3.09
N PRO A 396 13.03 -6.68 4.21
CA PRO A 396 12.56 -7.05 5.54
C PRO A 396 11.07 -6.76 5.70
N VAL A 397 10.28 -7.79 6.05
CA VAL A 397 8.81 -7.69 6.15
C VAL A 397 8.25 -8.03 7.53
N ALA A 398 9.03 -8.67 8.38
CA ALA A 398 8.68 -8.93 9.79
C ALA A 398 9.94 -8.96 10.63
N TRP A 399 9.78 -8.81 11.95
CA TRP A 399 10.90 -8.88 12.90
C TRP A 399 10.54 -9.69 14.14
N THR A 400 11.55 -10.17 14.85
CA THR A 400 11.43 -10.85 16.14
C THR A 400 12.74 -10.78 16.92
N ASP A 401 12.70 -11.05 18.23
CA ASP A 401 13.91 -11.22 19.04
C ASP A 401 14.69 -12.48 18.58
N PHE A 402 15.98 -12.36 18.48
CA PHE A 402 16.91 -13.43 18.15
C PHE A 402 17.94 -13.62 19.25
N ASP A 403 17.64 -14.49 20.17
CA ASP A 403 18.54 -14.87 21.27
C ASP A 403 19.70 -15.82 20.83
N GLY A 404 19.78 -16.11 19.53
CA GLY A 404 20.73 -17.05 18.93
C GLY A 404 20.27 -18.52 18.95
N LYS A 405 19.05 -18.79 19.45
CA LYS A 405 18.52 -20.17 19.54
C LYS A 405 17.15 -20.33 18.91
N ASN A 406 16.27 -19.36 19.11
CA ASN A 406 14.88 -19.43 18.66
C ASN A 406 14.57 -18.20 17.81
N ILE A 407 13.90 -18.43 16.69
CA ILE A 407 13.36 -17.39 15.82
C ILE A 407 11.92 -17.78 15.54
N VAL A 408 10.97 -16.96 15.99
CA VAL A 408 9.54 -17.20 15.78
C VAL A 408 8.92 -15.93 15.23
N PHE A 409 8.38 -16.00 14.02
CA PHE A 409 7.58 -14.93 13.43
C PHE A 409 6.10 -15.29 13.53
N THR A 410 5.23 -14.28 13.65
CA THR A 410 3.80 -14.49 13.77
C THR A 410 3.05 -14.07 12.50
N ASP A 411 1.92 -14.72 12.22
CA ASP A 411 0.99 -14.41 11.16
C ASP A 411 1.66 -14.24 9.78
N ILE A 412 2.40 -15.24 9.35
CA ILE A 412 3.13 -15.24 8.07
C ILE A 412 2.36 -16.01 7.01
N GLN A 413 2.06 -15.38 5.87
CA GLN A 413 1.45 -16.07 4.73
C GLN A 413 2.43 -17.06 4.10
N LYS A 414 1.91 -18.24 3.77
CA LYS A 414 2.64 -19.31 3.07
C LYS A 414 2.77 -19.03 1.57
N GLY A 415 3.74 -19.64 0.94
CA GLY A 415 3.98 -19.65 -0.51
C GLY A 415 5.12 -18.76 -0.97
N PRO A 416 5.20 -17.47 -0.59
CA PRO A 416 6.31 -16.62 -1.02
C PRO A 416 7.68 -17.11 -0.53
N VAL A 417 8.72 -16.82 -1.33
CA VAL A 417 10.11 -17.14 -0.98
C VAL A 417 10.64 -16.12 0.02
N MET A 418 11.16 -16.64 1.13
CA MET A 418 11.62 -15.85 2.27
C MET A 418 13.03 -16.22 2.70
N ARG A 419 13.65 -15.37 3.50
CA ARG A 419 14.94 -15.60 4.15
C ARG A 419 15.00 -14.95 5.52
N VAL A 420 15.76 -15.52 6.45
CA VAL A 420 16.05 -14.89 7.75
C VAL A 420 17.36 -14.12 7.68
N ALA A 421 17.37 -12.90 8.20
CA ALA A 421 18.54 -12.04 8.27
C ALA A 421 18.59 -11.25 9.58
N THR A 422 19.78 -10.75 9.93
CA THR A 422 19.99 -9.63 10.87
C THR A 422 20.44 -8.40 10.09
N TYR A 423 20.27 -7.20 10.67
CA TYR A 423 20.73 -5.96 10.05
C TYR A 423 21.97 -5.47 10.79
N GLU A 424 23.12 -5.56 10.13
CA GLU A 424 24.41 -5.27 10.71
C GLU A 424 25.20 -4.27 9.83
N ARG A 425 25.61 -3.13 10.41
CA ARG A 425 26.40 -2.10 9.69
C ARG A 425 25.76 -1.62 8.37
N GLY A 426 24.44 -1.45 8.38
CA GLY A 426 23.71 -0.97 7.22
C GLY A 426 23.42 -2.02 6.14
N ARG A 427 23.65 -3.31 6.41
CA ARG A 427 23.44 -4.41 5.45
C ARG A 427 22.75 -5.60 6.11
N LEU A 428 22.01 -6.35 5.30
CA LEU A 428 21.44 -7.62 5.73
C LEU A 428 22.51 -8.72 5.75
N ARG A 429 22.58 -9.43 6.87
CA ARG A 429 23.36 -10.65 7.01
C ARG A 429 22.42 -11.83 7.16
N PHE A 430 22.44 -12.74 6.20
CA PHE A 430 21.52 -13.87 6.15
C PHE A 430 21.94 -15.02 7.03
N TRP A 431 20.94 -15.69 7.61
CA TRP A 431 21.08 -16.82 8.53
C TRP A 431 20.49 -18.11 7.99
N THR A 432 19.75 -18.07 6.90
CA THR A 432 19.16 -19.25 6.24
C THR A 432 19.43 -19.21 4.74
N ASN A 433 19.34 -20.35 4.08
CA ASN A 433 19.04 -20.40 2.66
C ASN A 433 17.66 -19.77 2.41
N PRO A 434 17.36 -19.35 1.17
CA PRO A 434 15.99 -19.03 0.79
C PRO A 434 15.08 -20.22 1.06
N PHE A 435 13.86 -19.97 1.50
CA PHE A 435 12.87 -21.02 1.73
C PHE A 435 11.46 -20.55 1.43
N GLU A 436 10.59 -21.48 1.16
CA GLU A 436 9.14 -21.29 1.13
C GLU A 436 8.47 -22.21 2.15
N ILE A 437 7.24 -21.92 2.50
CA ILE A 437 6.38 -22.81 3.27
C ILE A 437 5.25 -23.25 2.35
N ASN A 438 5.20 -24.52 2.04
CA ASN A 438 4.20 -25.08 1.17
C ASN A 438 2.81 -25.15 1.84
N VAL A 439 1.79 -25.53 1.08
CA VAL A 439 0.42 -25.68 1.56
C VAL A 439 0.28 -26.69 2.70
N SER A 440 1.15 -27.70 2.75
CA SER A 440 1.21 -28.72 3.81
C SER A 440 1.93 -28.25 5.09
N ASN A 441 2.33 -26.98 5.17
CA ASN A 441 3.13 -26.38 6.26
C ASN A 441 4.57 -26.90 6.39
N GLU A 442 5.14 -27.44 5.33
CA GLU A 442 6.52 -27.93 5.31
C GLU A 442 7.45 -26.85 4.76
N PHE A 443 8.67 -26.78 5.32
CA PHE A 443 9.73 -25.93 4.79
C PHE A 443 10.37 -26.60 3.58
N HIS A 444 10.48 -25.84 2.50
CA HIS A 444 11.31 -26.18 1.35
C HIS A 444 12.46 -25.17 1.25
N PHE A 445 13.67 -25.59 1.60
CA PHE A 445 14.88 -24.77 1.51
C PHE A 445 15.54 -24.93 0.15
N PHE A 446 15.83 -23.81 -0.50
CA PHE A 446 16.54 -23.78 -1.79
C PHE A 446 18.04 -23.83 -1.54
N THR A 447 18.63 -25.00 -1.64
CA THR A 447 20.07 -25.21 -1.45
C THR A 447 20.79 -25.12 -2.79
N PRO A 448 21.91 -24.36 -2.90
CA PRO A 448 22.73 -24.37 -4.11
C PRO A 448 23.17 -25.78 -4.48
N SER A 449 23.19 -26.07 -5.76
CA SER A 449 23.67 -27.31 -6.34
C SER A 449 24.83 -27.02 -7.31
N ASP A 450 25.76 -27.94 -7.42
CA ASP A 450 26.84 -27.87 -8.42
C ASP A 450 26.34 -28.22 -9.84
N SER A 451 25.11 -28.67 -9.95
CA SER A 451 24.46 -28.95 -11.24
C SER A 451 24.05 -27.64 -11.91
N VAL A 452 24.60 -27.40 -13.09
CA VAL A 452 24.25 -26.25 -13.93
C VAL A 452 23.12 -26.65 -14.86
N GLN A 453 22.07 -25.82 -14.89
CA GLN A 453 20.91 -26.00 -15.79
C GLN A 453 20.56 -24.66 -16.44
N ASP A 454 20.16 -24.74 -17.71
CA ASP A 454 19.57 -23.59 -18.38
C ASP A 454 18.14 -23.39 -17.87
N VAL A 455 17.87 -22.18 -17.35
CA VAL A 455 16.54 -21.82 -16.83
C VAL A 455 16.05 -20.54 -17.49
N THR A 456 14.77 -20.52 -17.81
CA THR A 456 14.09 -19.30 -18.25
C THR A 456 13.32 -18.72 -17.09
N LEU A 457 13.67 -17.50 -16.69
CA LEU A 457 12.99 -16.78 -15.60
C LEU A 457 11.95 -15.85 -16.21
N PHE A 458 10.68 -16.00 -15.83
CA PHE A 458 9.57 -15.19 -16.36
C PHE A 458 8.65 -14.60 -15.29
N ALA A 459 8.69 -15.10 -14.06
CA ALA A 459 7.89 -14.58 -12.95
C ALA A 459 8.58 -14.83 -11.60
N LYS A 460 8.32 -13.94 -10.64
CA LYS A 460 8.78 -14.08 -9.26
C LYS A 460 8.02 -15.18 -8.50
N TYR A 461 6.77 -15.39 -8.86
CA TYR A 461 5.84 -16.31 -8.20
C TYR A 461 4.87 -16.89 -9.21
N THR A 462 4.45 -18.12 -9.01
CA THR A 462 3.43 -18.74 -9.89
C THR A 462 2.11 -18.01 -9.71
N LEU A 463 1.72 -17.21 -10.69
CA LEU A 463 0.52 -16.40 -10.63
C LEU A 463 -0.73 -17.28 -10.77
N ARG A 464 -1.61 -17.31 -9.78
CA ARG A 464 -3.00 -17.76 -9.98
C ARG A 464 -3.74 -16.88 -10.99
N ALA A 465 -3.28 -15.64 -11.17
CA ALA A 465 -3.75 -14.72 -12.21
C ALA A 465 -3.44 -15.19 -13.63
N ASP A 466 -2.52 -16.12 -13.85
CA ASP A 466 -2.29 -16.74 -15.15
C ASP A 466 -3.59 -17.29 -15.75
N ASP A 467 -4.45 -17.86 -14.91
CA ASP A 467 -5.75 -18.35 -15.35
C ASP A 467 -6.63 -17.22 -15.90
N MET A 468 -6.61 -16.04 -15.33
CA MET A 468 -7.40 -14.90 -15.80
C MET A 468 -6.86 -14.36 -17.12
N PHE A 469 -5.55 -14.17 -17.25
CA PHE A 469 -4.93 -13.62 -18.47
C PHE A 469 -4.97 -14.62 -19.61
N LEU A 470 -4.70 -15.88 -19.36
CA LEU A 470 -4.75 -16.94 -20.37
C LEU A 470 -6.18 -17.21 -20.84
N ASN A 471 -7.18 -17.15 -19.94
CA ASN A 471 -8.58 -17.26 -20.32
C ASN A 471 -9.04 -16.13 -21.27
N ARG A 472 -8.49 -14.92 -21.12
CA ARG A 472 -8.78 -13.78 -22.00
C ARG A 472 -8.27 -13.95 -23.42
N MET A 473 -7.41 -14.93 -23.68
CA MET A 473 -6.91 -15.24 -25.03
C MET A 473 -7.87 -16.14 -25.83
N ILE A 474 -8.80 -16.84 -25.15
CA ILE A 474 -9.74 -17.76 -25.82
C ILE A 474 -10.62 -16.98 -26.80
N GLY A 475 -10.66 -17.43 -28.04
CA GLY A 475 -11.33 -16.74 -29.15
C GLY A 475 -10.42 -15.82 -29.95
N GLY A 476 -9.18 -15.60 -29.51
CA GLY A 476 -8.17 -14.88 -30.28
C GLY A 476 -7.71 -15.66 -31.52
N THR A 477 -7.40 -14.95 -32.61
CA THR A 477 -7.03 -15.54 -33.89
C THR A 477 -5.69 -15.04 -34.38
N PHE A 478 -4.93 -15.95 -35.01
CA PHE A 478 -3.83 -15.59 -35.89
C PHE A 478 -4.36 -15.61 -37.31
N GLU A 479 -4.14 -14.53 -38.05
CA GLU A 479 -4.67 -14.33 -39.39
C GLU A 479 -3.53 -14.07 -40.40
N GLY A 480 -3.66 -14.61 -41.60
CA GLY A 480 -2.78 -14.35 -42.73
C GLY A 480 -3.50 -13.60 -43.84
N SER A 481 -2.78 -12.70 -44.53
CA SER A 481 -3.29 -11.94 -45.66
C SER A 481 -2.17 -11.56 -46.63
N ASN A 482 -2.52 -11.34 -47.90
CA ASN A 482 -1.65 -10.68 -48.89
C ASN A 482 -2.02 -9.19 -49.09
N ASP A 483 -3.11 -8.74 -48.44
CA ASP A 483 -3.53 -7.35 -48.36
C ASP A 483 -3.10 -6.77 -46.98
N PRO A 484 -2.37 -5.65 -46.92
CA PRO A 484 -1.92 -5.03 -45.68
C PRO A 484 -3.08 -4.56 -44.77
N ASP A 485 -4.27 -4.34 -45.35
CA ASP A 485 -5.47 -3.93 -44.62
C ASP A 485 -6.29 -5.12 -44.11
N PHE A 486 -5.89 -6.36 -44.46
CA PHE A 486 -6.57 -7.60 -44.09
C PHE A 486 -8.06 -7.67 -44.54
N ARG A 487 -8.40 -7.02 -45.68
CA ARG A 487 -9.76 -7.09 -46.24
C ARG A 487 -10.08 -8.52 -46.69
N GLU A 488 -9.07 -9.21 -47.29
CA GLU A 488 -9.11 -10.64 -47.55
C GLU A 488 -8.11 -11.33 -46.62
N LYS A 489 -8.61 -12.21 -45.75
CA LYS A 489 -7.83 -12.86 -44.71
C LYS A 489 -8.23 -14.31 -44.52
N GLU A 490 -7.32 -15.12 -44.05
CA GLU A 490 -7.56 -16.50 -43.63
C GLU A 490 -7.11 -16.69 -42.20
N VAL A 491 -7.89 -17.44 -41.40
CA VAL A 491 -7.53 -17.77 -40.01
C VAL A 491 -6.46 -18.86 -40.06
N LEU A 492 -5.27 -18.56 -39.57
CA LEU A 492 -4.15 -19.48 -39.46
C LEU A 492 -4.23 -20.35 -38.21
N TYR A 493 -4.74 -19.79 -37.14
CA TYR A 493 -4.95 -20.50 -35.87
C TYR A 493 -5.98 -19.77 -35.02
N LEU A 494 -6.86 -20.53 -34.36
CA LEU A 494 -7.83 -20.04 -33.37
C LEU A 494 -7.47 -20.59 -32.00
N ILE A 495 -7.33 -19.73 -31.03
CA ILE A 495 -7.17 -20.10 -29.61
C ILE A 495 -8.55 -20.52 -29.09
N ASN A 496 -8.85 -21.81 -29.09
CA ASN A 496 -10.14 -22.38 -28.70
C ASN A 496 -10.19 -22.85 -27.25
N GLU A 497 -9.04 -22.99 -26.60
CA GLU A 497 -8.91 -23.36 -25.20
C GLU A 497 -7.80 -22.54 -24.51
N LYS A 498 -7.83 -22.51 -23.19
CA LYS A 498 -6.80 -21.84 -22.40
C LYS A 498 -5.43 -22.44 -22.69
N PRO A 499 -4.42 -21.63 -23.06
CA PRO A 499 -3.05 -22.11 -23.24
C PRO A 499 -2.52 -22.77 -21.96
N LYS A 500 -1.94 -23.95 -22.09
CA LYS A 500 -1.42 -24.73 -20.93
C LYS A 500 -0.02 -24.30 -20.50
N ARG A 501 0.66 -23.50 -21.32
CA ARG A 501 2.02 -23.02 -21.09
C ARG A 501 2.14 -21.58 -21.54
N LEU A 502 3.06 -20.84 -20.94
CA LEU A 502 3.38 -19.47 -21.33
C LEU A 502 3.97 -19.38 -22.73
N GLN A 503 4.72 -20.40 -23.16
CA GLN A 503 5.16 -20.56 -24.54
C GLN A 503 4.42 -21.73 -25.17
N THR A 504 3.68 -21.46 -26.21
CA THR A 504 2.88 -22.47 -26.93
C THR A 504 3.23 -22.43 -28.41
N VAL A 505 3.70 -23.54 -28.94
CA VAL A 505 3.94 -23.71 -30.39
C VAL A 505 2.69 -24.31 -31.00
N VAL A 506 2.17 -23.68 -32.03
CA VAL A 506 0.97 -24.12 -32.75
C VAL A 506 1.24 -24.26 -34.23
N GLN A 507 0.53 -25.17 -34.89
CA GLN A 507 0.61 -25.36 -36.33
C GLN A 507 -0.49 -24.54 -37.01
N SER A 508 -0.14 -23.85 -38.09
CA SER A 508 -1.11 -23.13 -38.92
C SER A 508 -2.11 -24.09 -39.55
N TYR A 509 -3.38 -23.69 -39.63
CA TYR A 509 -4.43 -24.42 -40.34
C TYR A 509 -4.27 -24.35 -41.89
N SER A 510 -3.50 -23.35 -42.34
CA SER A 510 -3.26 -23.12 -43.79
C SER A 510 -1.81 -23.33 -44.15
N SER A 511 -1.58 -23.96 -45.29
CA SER A 511 -0.26 -24.11 -45.92
C SER A 511 0.03 -23.04 -46.98
N LYS A 512 -0.89 -22.09 -47.20
CA LYS A 512 -0.71 -21.01 -48.18
C LYS A 512 0.33 -20.00 -47.71
N PRO A 513 1.11 -19.38 -48.60
CA PRO A 513 2.01 -18.31 -48.23
C PRO A 513 1.25 -16.99 -48.05
N TYR A 514 1.58 -16.25 -46.98
CA TYR A 514 1.05 -14.93 -46.71
C TYR A 514 2.18 -13.92 -46.54
N ARG A 515 1.95 -12.70 -47.03
CA ARG A 515 2.89 -11.60 -46.88
C ARG A 515 2.75 -10.91 -45.52
N TYR A 516 1.52 -10.88 -44.99
CA TYR A 516 1.18 -10.26 -43.73
C TYR A 516 0.55 -11.29 -42.80
N VAL A 517 0.97 -11.24 -41.53
CA VAL A 517 0.39 -12.05 -40.46
C VAL A 517 0.10 -11.15 -39.26
N ARG A 518 -1.00 -11.42 -38.55
CA ARG A 518 -1.34 -10.66 -37.32
C ARG A 518 -2.00 -11.55 -36.28
N TYR A 519 -1.95 -11.10 -35.05
CA TYR A 519 -2.82 -11.58 -33.99
C TYR A 519 -3.99 -10.61 -33.79
N VAL A 520 -5.19 -11.13 -33.59
CA VAL A 520 -6.41 -10.39 -33.27
C VAL A 520 -6.95 -10.93 -31.96
N GLY A 521 -7.00 -10.11 -30.91
CA GLY A 521 -7.58 -10.49 -29.63
C GLY A 521 -9.09 -10.72 -29.72
N PRO A 522 -9.67 -11.48 -28.78
CA PRO A 522 -11.12 -11.69 -28.75
C PRO A 522 -11.89 -10.38 -28.60
N LYS A 523 -13.13 -10.36 -29.05
CA LYS A 523 -14.02 -9.19 -28.87
C LYS A 523 -14.17 -8.87 -27.39
N GLU A 524 -14.11 -7.58 -27.05
CA GLU A 524 -14.22 -7.05 -25.68
C GLU A 524 -13.14 -7.58 -24.70
N SER A 525 -12.00 -8.01 -25.23
CA SER A 525 -10.86 -8.50 -24.46
C SER A 525 -9.58 -7.74 -24.84
N HIS A 526 -8.47 -8.13 -24.23
CA HIS A 526 -7.15 -7.55 -24.47
C HIS A 526 -6.27 -8.48 -25.29
N CYS A 527 -5.29 -7.93 -26.01
CA CYS A 527 -4.23 -8.73 -26.65
C CYS A 527 -3.22 -9.18 -25.58
N ASN A 528 -3.52 -10.27 -24.88
CA ASN A 528 -2.66 -10.81 -23.82
C ASN A 528 -1.54 -11.71 -24.38
N ILE A 529 -0.83 -11.22 -25.40
CA ILE A 529 0.34 -11.88 -26.00
C ILE A 529 1.54 -10.95 -25.83
N ALA A 530 2.58 -11.45 -25.17
CA ALA A 530 3.80 -10.70 -24.94
C ALA A 530 4.76 -10.82 -26.14
N GLU A 531 4.78 -11.98 -26.81
CA GLU A 531 5.71 -12.26 -27.90
C GLU A 531 5.08 -13.23 -28.92
N VAL A 532 5.33 -12.98 -30.19
CA VAL A 532 4.89 -13.82 -31.29
C VAL A 532 6.06 -14.09 -32.26
N ALA A 533 6.29 -15.34 -32.57
CA ALA A 533 7.27 -15.73 -33.56
C ALA A 533 6.64 -16.66 -34.60
N PHE A 534 7.02 -16.51 -35.86
CA PHE A 534 6.58 -17.35 -36.97
C PHE A 534 7.77 -18.13 -37.52
N TYR A 535 7.53 -19.39 -37.89
CA TYR A 535 8.53 -20.30 -38.39
C TYR A 535 8.05 -20.94 -39.69
N THR A 536 8.97 -21.28 -40.60
CA THR A 536 8.65 -22.14 -41.72
C THR A 536 8.73 -23.61 -41.31
N PRO A 537 8.02 -24.52 -42.00
CA PRO A 537 8.17 -25.94 -41.74
C PRO A 537 9.65 -26.38 -41.83
N ASN A 538 10.12 -27.13 -40.85
CA ASN A 538 11.47 -27.66 -40.74
C ASN A 538 12.60 -26.63 -40.52
N ASP A 539 12.28 -25.39 -40.13
CA ASP A 539 13.27 -24.38 -39.78
C ASP A 539 13.10 -24.00 -38.29
N THR A 540 14.22 -23.90 -37.57
CA THR A 540 14.24 -23.48 -36.18
C THR A 540 14.46 -21.98 -36.02
N ALA A 541 14.80 -21.27 -37.09
CA ALA A 541 14.97 -19.82 -37.10
C ALA A 541 13.61 -19.12 -37.29
N SER A 542 13.31 -18.15 -36.45
CA SER A 542 12.11 -17.33 -36.63
C SER A 542 12.20 -16.43 -37.85
N LEU A 543 11.10 -16.32 -38.58
CA LEU A 543 10.99 -15.39 -39.71
C LEU A 543 11.18 -13.96 -39.21
N LYS A 544 11.94 -13.19 -39.99
CA LYS A 544 12.13 -11.75 -39.72
C LYS A 544 11.19 -10.94 -40.60
N GLY A 545 10.55 -9.95 -40.00
CA GLY A 545 9.60 -9.07 -40.67
C GLY A 545 9.60 -7.68 -40.09
N LYS A 546 8.98 -6.74 -40.78
CA LYS A 546 8.72 -5.41 -40.27
C LYS A 546 7.41 -5.45 -39.49
N VAL A 547 7.45 -5.03 -38.24
CA VAL A 547 6.24 -4.91 -37.43
C VAL A 547 5.46 -3.66 -37.89
N ILE A 548 4.17 -3.87 -38.19
CA ILE A 548 3.21 -2.84 -38.56
C ILE A 548 2.00 -3.03 -37.65
N GLY A 549 1.87 -2.23 -36.62
CA GLY A 549 0.77 -2.37 -35.66
C GLY A 549 -0.27 -1.27 -35.82
N THR A 550 -1.23 -1.28 -34.92
CA THR A 550 -2.18 -0.18 -34.77
C THR A 550 -1.44 1.10 -34.40
N PRO A 551 -1.72 2.26 -35.03
CA PRO A 551 -1.08 3.50 -34.66
C PRO A 551 -1.17 3.78 -33.16
N GLY A 552 -0.04 4.14 -32.53
CA GLY A 552 0.06 4.38 -31.10
C GLY A 552 0.46 3.17 -30.23
N CYS A 553 0.59 1.96 -30.82
CA CYS A 553 1.03 0.75 -30.13
C CYS A 553 2.55 0.54 -30.13
N PHE A 554 3.32 1.40 -30.78
CA PHE A 554 4.78 1.26 -30.88
C PHE A 554 5.49 2.18 -29.88
N GLN A 555 6.50 1.65 -29.23
CA GLN A 555 7.52 2.47 -28.59
C GLN A 555 8.47 3.05 -29.64
N LYS A 556 9.21 4.12 -29.28
CA LYS A 556 10.13 4.79 -30.22
C LYS A 556 11.27 3.90 -30.74
N ASP A 557 11.61 2.87 -30.02
CA ASP A 557 12.62 1.87 -30.38
C ASP A 557 12.09 0.72 -31.24
N GLY A 558 10.79 0.74 -31.58
CA GLY A 558 10.14 -0.30 -32.36
C GLY A 558 9.71 -1.53 -31.54
N SER A 559 9.86 -1.51 -30.22
CA SER A 559 9.29 -2.52 -29.33
C SER A 559 7.81 -2.27 -29.05
N HIS A 560 7.07 -3.31 -28.65
CA HIS A 560 5.63 -3.24 -28.33
C HIS A 560 5.37 -3.05 -26.85
#